data_821fa0867338352abe9c0e6312bd0c13
#
_entry.id   821fa0867338352abe9c0e6312bd0c13
#
_cell.length_a   1.000
_cell.length_b   1.000
_cell.length_c   1.000
_cell.angle_alpha   90.00
_cell.angle_beta   90.00
_cell.angle_gamma   90.00
#
_symmetry.space_group_name_H-M   'P 1'
#
loop_
_entity.id
_entity.type
_entity.pdbx_description
1 polymer ?
#
loop_
_entity_poly.entity_id
_entity_poly.type
_entity_poly.pdbx_seq_one_letter_code
_entity_poly.pdbx_strand_id
1 'polypeptide(L)'
;QLAAHQNLNFSIPTGNFGNVFACYSAFKMGLPINIISVAVNDNDILHRFFGSNDYSKKQVHETISPSMDISVASNFERLVYDFFLDRNASQCAELFNNFPSQGIELDETTWSKKNKLFNSSSVNDAATQEIIQSIFQHHHYLLDPHTAVAMQEAMVSASDKNHFVVLATAHPAKFPDVYKKLDIDLTETPTALTGLFKKTEQLHHFDSNYDQITSFISSHN
;
A
#
# COMPACT_ATOMS: atom_id res chain seq x y z
N GLN A 1 16.85 -17.57 7.17
CA GLN A 1 16.18 -17.87 8.46
C GLN A 1 16.26 -16.60 9.28
N LEU A 2 15.14 -15.88 9.41
CA LEU A 2 15.00 -14.81 10.38
C LEU A 2 15.20 -15.43 11.76
N ALA A 3 16.16 -14.92 12.51
CA ALA A 3 16.45 -15.45 13.84
C ALA A 3 15.19 -15.34 14.72
N ALA A 4 14.84 -16.42 15.41
CA ALA A 4 13.58 -16.61 16.12
C ALA A 4 13.29 -15.63 17.28
N HIS A 5 14.10 -14.58 17.47
CA HIS A 5 14.04 -13.66 18.60
C HIS A 5 14.27 -12.18 18.26
N GLN A 6 14.25 -11.79 16.97
CA GLN A 6 14.37 -10.38 16.60
C GLN A 6 13.02 -9.76 16.32
N ASN A 7 12.73 -8.63 16.95
CA ASN A 7 11.59 -7.82 16.58
C ASN A 7 11.72 -7.37 15.11
N LEU A 8 10.73 -7.65 14.32
CA LEU A 8 10.73 -7.36 12.88
C LEU A 8 10.13 -5.97 12.63
N ASN A 9 10.76 -5.21 11.75
CA ASN A 9 10.16 -4.02 11.18
C ASN A 9 9.65 -4.35 9.78
N PHE A 10 8.46 -3.89 9.45
CA PHE A 10 7.87 -4.08 8.13
C PHE A 10 7.70 -2.74 7.45
N SER A 11 8.10 -2.63 6.18
CA SER A 11 7.75 -1.51 5.32
C SER A 11 6.82 -2.00 4.21
N ILE A 12 5.65 -1.38 4.09
CA ILE A 12 4.53 -1.90 3.32
C ILE A 12 4.01 -0.83 2.36
N PRO A 13 4.13 -1.05 1.03
CA PRO A 13 3.55 -0.14 0.05
C PRO A 13 2.02 -0.20 0.15
N THR A 14 1.39 0.96 0.29
CA THR A 14 0.02 1.01 0.75
C THR A 14 -0.86 1.94 -0.07
N GLY A 15 -1.89 1.38 -0.71
CA GLY A 15 -3.07 2.08 -1.17
C GLY A 15 -4.24 1.77 -0.23
N ASN A 16 -5.03 0.76 -0.55
CA ASN A 16 -6.26 0.37 0.17
C ASN A 16 -6.06 -0.23 1.57
N PHE A 17 -4.86 -0.20 2.13
CA PHE A 17 -4.53 -0.65 3.48
C PHE A 17 -4.64 -2.17 3.71
N GLY A 18 -4.86 -2.97 2.69
CA GLY A 18 -5.04 -4.43 2.82
C GLY A 18 -3.82 -5.13 3.41
N ASN A 19 -2.64 -4.91 2.84
CA ASN A 19 -1.38 -5.53 3.28
C ASN A 19 -0.95 -5.05 4.67
N VAL A 20 -1.16 -3.77 4.99
CA VAL A 20 -0.89 -3.22 6.33
C VAL A 20 -1.79 -3.87 7.36
N PHE A 21 -3.09 -4.01 7.05
CA PHE A 21 -4.02 -4.68 7.96
C PHE A 21 -3.70 -6.17 8.13
N ALA A 22 -3.22 -6.85 7.08
CA ALA A 22 -2.74 -8.22 7.18
C ALA A 22 -1.50 -8.34 8.10
N CYS A 23 -0.55 -7.42 7.99
CA CYS A 23 0.61 -7.35 8.88
C CYS A 23 0.20 -7.08 10.33
N TYR A 24 -0.72 -6.13 10.55
CA TYR A 24 -1.32 -5.88 11.86
C TYR A 24 -2.02 -7.12 12.42
N SER A 25 -2.75 -7.87 11.60
CA SER A 25 -3.38 -9.12 12.01
C SER A 25 -2.34 -10.16 12.44
N ALA A 26 -1.23 -10.29 11.71
CA ALA A 26 -0.13 -11.16 12.09
C ALA A 26 0.50 -10.75 13.44
N PHE A 27 0.65 -9.44 13.70
CA PHE A 27 1.06 -8.91 15.00
C PHE A 27 0.08 -9.35 16.11
N LYS A 28 -1.23 -9.21 15.87
CA LYS A 28 -2.27 -9.65 16.83
C LYS A 28 -2.26 -11.16 17.07
N MET A 29 -1.78 -11.94 16.10
CA MET A 29 -1.60 -13.39 16.21
C MET A 29 -0.28 -13.80 16.91
N GLY A 30 0.54 -12.83 17.30
CA GLY A 30 1.76 -13.05 18.07
C GLY A 30 3.07 -13.00 17.28
N LEU A 31 3.04 -12.57 16.00
CA LEU A 31 4.29 -12.28 15.28
C LEU A 31 5.02 -11.11 15.97
N PRO A 32 6.31 -11.25 16.34
CA PRO A 32 7.06 -10.21 17.05
C PRO A 32 7.42 -9.05 16.13
N ILE A 33 6.45 -8.18 15.88
CA ILE A 33 6.60 -6.98 15.07
C ILE A 33 6.91 -5.79 15.98
N ASN A 34 7.95 -5.04 15.64
CA ASN A 34 8.32 -3.81 16.33
C ASN A 34 7.63 -2.60 15.70
N ILE A 35 7.78 -2.43 14.38
CA ILE A 35 7.19 -1.30 13.63
C ILE A 35 6.54 -1.82 12.34
N ILE A 36 5.38 -1.25 12.02
CA ILE A 36 4.72 -1.33 10.72
C ILE A 36 4.79 0.04 10.07
N SER A 37 5.60 0.17 9.03
CA SER A 37 5.77 1.40 8.27
C SER A 37 4.80 1.41 7.09
N VAL A 38 3.91 2.40 7.09
CA VAL A 38 2.90 2.63 6.05
C VAL A 38 3.50 3.55 5.00
N ALA A 39 3.96 2.98 3.88
CA ALA A 39 4.57 3.73 2.80
C ALA A 39 3.54 4.04 1.71
N VAL A 40 3.38 5.33 1.36
CA VAL A 40 2.46 5.80 0.33
C VAL A 40 3.18 6.63 -0.73
N ASN A 41 2.56 6.80 -1.89
CA ASN A 41 3.02 7.75 -2.91
C ASN A 41 2.50 9.17 -2.61
N ASP A 42 2.45 10.06 -3.61
CA ASP A 42 1.93 11.43 -3.45
C ASP A 42 0.46 11.49 -3.01
N ASN A 43 -0.28 10.37 -3.12
CA ASN A 43 -1.63 10.24 -2.60
C ASN A 43 -1.58 9.87 -1.10
N ASP A 44 -1.36 10.87 -0.29
CA ASP A 44 -0.80 10.83 1.05
C ASP A 44 -1.81 10.70 2.21
N ILE A 45 -3.07 10.35 1.96
CA ILE A 45 -4.13 10.34 2.99
C ILE A 45 -3.73 9.56 4.26
N LEU A 46 -3.11 8.40 4.10
CA LEU A 46 -2.66 7.58 5.23
C LEU A 46 -1.46 8.22 5.93
N HIS A 47 -0.49 8.76 5.17
CA HIS A 47 0.66 9.44 5.75
C HIS A 47 0.23 10.68 6.57
N ARG A 48 -0.71 11.47 6.07
CA ARG A 48 -1.28 12.61 6.82
C ARG A 48 -1.97 12.15 8.10
N PHE A 49 -2.73 11.06 8.04
CA PHE A 49 -3.34 10.52 9.26
C PHE A 49 -2.29 10.13 10.30
N PHE A 50 -1.30 9.33 9.91
CA PHE A 50 -0.27 8.90 10.86
C PHE A 50 0.68 10.03 11.28
N GLY A 51 0.90 11.03 10.45
CA GLY A 51 1.79 12.17 10.72
C GLY A 51 1.12 13.31 11.47
N SER A 52 -0.12 13.66 11.13
CA SER A 52 -0.80 14.88 11.60
C SER A 52 -2.27 14.71 11.96
N ASN A 53 -2.73 13.47 12.12
CA ASN A 53 -4.13 13.17 12.47
C ASN A 53 -5.17 13.67 11.45
N ASP A 54 -4.78 13.79 10.19
CA ASP A 54 -5.65 14.26 9.12
C ASP A 54 -5.98 13.15 8.13
N TYR A 55 -7.17 12.58 8.21
CA TYR A 55 -7.69 11.65 7.21
C TYR A 55 -8.83 12.32 6.43
N SER A 56 -8.49 13.37 5.69
CA SER A 56 -9.42 14.08 4.79
C SER A 56 -9.15 13.75 3.33
N LYS A 57 -10.21 13.74 2.51
CA LYS A 57 -10.08 13.50 1.07
C LYS A 57 -9.34 14.66 0.39
N LYS A 58 -8.45 14.31 -0.53
CA LYS A 58 -7.84 15.22 -1.50
C LYS A 58 -8.06 14.71 -2.92
N GLN A 59 -7.76 15.56 -3.89
CA GLN A 59 -7.70 15.14 -5.29
C GLN A 59 -6.61 14.08 -5.47
N VAL A 60 -6.92 13.04 -6.24
CA VAL A 60 -5.95 11.99 -6.59
C VAL A 60 -5.02 12.51 -7.69
N HIS A 61 -3.74 12.22 -7.55
CA HIS A 61 -2.70 12.46 -8.55
C HIS A 61 -2.31 11.14 -9.19
N GLU A 62 -2.18 11.13 -10.51
CA GLU A 62 -1.63 9.97 -11.23
C GLU A 62 -0.13 9.85 -10.97
N THR A 63 0.33 8.65 -10.61
CA THR A 63 1.74 8.37 -10.32
C THR A 63 2.22 7.12 -11.07
N ILE A 64 3.53 6.83 -10.98
CA ILE A 64 4.10 5.59 -11.53
C ILE A 64 3.76 4.34 -10.70
N SER A 65 3.11 4.50 -9.54
CA SER A 65 2.60 3.42 -8.68
C SER A 65 1.06 3.42 -8.60
N PRO A 66 0.35 3.17 -9.72
CA PRO A 66 -1.07 3.49 -9.87
C PRO A 66 -2.01 2.73 -8.94
N SER A 67 -1.61 1.57 -8.40
CA SER A 67 -2.43 0.86 -7.41
C SER A 67 -2.52 1.57 -6.05
N MET A 68 -1.71 2.60 -5.86
CA MET A 68 -1.70 3.46 -4.67
C MET A 68 -2.36 4.82 -4.92
N ASP A 69 -2.84 5.09 -6.15
CA ASP A 69 -3.51 6.35 -6.54
C ASP A 69 -4.95 6.35 -6.05
N ILE A 70 -5.11 6.61 -4.78
CA ILE A 70 -6.41 6.59 -4.10
C ILE A 70 -6.60 7.83 -3.20
N SER A 71 -7.84 8.23 -3.00
CA SER A 71 -8.23 9.26 -2.03
C SER A 71 -8.80 8.70 -0.73
N VAL A 72 -9.10 7.39 -0.69
CA VAL A 72 -9.68 6.69 0.46
C VAL A 72 -9.14 5.28 0.53
N ALA A 73 -8.60 4.87 1.66
CA ALA A 73 -8.11 3.51 1.89
C ALA A 73 -9.24 2.63 2.44
N SER A 74 -9.80 1.74 1.62
CA SER A 74 -11.01 0.97 1.91
C SER A 74 -10.92 0.02 3.11
N ASN A 75 -9.73 -0.40 3.54
CA ASN A 75 -9.55 -1.26 4.70
C ASN A 75 -9.05 -0.50 5.95
N PHE A 76 -8.87 0.80 5.87
CA PHE A 76 -8.38 1.60 7.00
C PHE A 76 -9.39 1.61 8.17
N GLU A 77 -10.67 1.60 7.87
CA GLU A 77 -11.76 1.49 8.85
C GLU A 77 -11.54 0.32 9.82
N ARG A 78 -11.02 -0.80 9.34
CA ARG A 78 -10.76 -1.99 10.17
C ARG A 78 -9.71 -1.72 11.25
N LEU A 79 -8.66 -0.94 10.91
CA LEU A 79 -7.66 -0.54 11.89
C LEU A 79 -8.24 0.47 12.89
N VAL A 80 -9.01 1.45 12.42
CA VAL A 80 -9.66 2.42 13.28
C VAL A 80 -10.55 1.71 14.29
N TYR A 81 -11.36 0.79 13.84
CA TYR A 81 -12.24 -0.01 14.69
C TYR A 81 -11.47 -0.82 15.75
N ASP A 82 -10.49 -1.63 15.34
CA ASP A 82 -9.82 -2.58 16.26
C ASP A 82 -8.74 -1.92 17.12
N PHE A 83 -7.90 -1.06 16.53
CA PHE A 83 -6.72 -0.52 17.20
C PHE A 83 -6.97 0.79 17.94
N PHE A 84 -7.66 1.73 17.28
CA PHE A 84 -7.87 3.06 17.87
C PHE A 84 -9.09 3.10 18.79
N LEU A 85 -10.20 2.50 18.38
CA LEU A 85 -11.48 2.59 19.07
C LEU A 85 -11.82 1.36 19.94
N ASP A 86 -10.86 0.45 20.14
CA ASP A 86 -11.03 -0.73 20.99
C ASP A 86 -12.34 -1.50 20.70
N ARG A 87 -12.68 -1.62 19.38
CA ARG A 87 -13.88 -2.28 18.83
C ARG A 87 -15.21 -1.58 19.17
N ASN A 88 -15.20 -0.29 19.41
CA ASN A 88 -16.43 0.49 19.56
C ASN A 88 -17.10 0.70 18.18
N ALA A 89 -18.06 -0.17 17.85
CA ALA A 89 -18.73 -0.16 16.56
C ALA A 89 -19.55 1.11 16.33
N SER A 90 -20.20 1.64 17.35
CA SER A 90 -21.03 2.85 17.22
C SER A 90 -20.19 4.07 16.91
N GLN A 91 -19.07 4.25 17.60
CA GLN A 91 -18.14 5.35 17.34
C GLN A 91 -17.46 5.22 15.97
N CYS A 92 -17.09 4.01 15.58
CA CYS A 92 -16.50 3.76 14.25
C CYS A 92 -17.52 4.11 13.14
N ALA A 93 -18.75 3.64 13.26
CA ALA A 93 -19.81 3.96 12.29
C ALA A 93 -20.07 5.46 12.20
N GLU A 94 -20.12 6.17 13.32
CA GLU A 94 -20.29 7.63 13.34
C GLU A 94 -19.17 8.35 12.60
N LEU A 95 -17.91 8.00 12.87
CA LEU A 95 -16.74 8.59 12.19
C LEU A 95 -16.80 8.37 10.68
N PHE A 96 -17.05 7.13 10.23
CA PHE A 96 -17.05 6.83 8.80
C PHE A 96 -18.29 7.30 8.05
N ASN A 97 -19.44 7.44 8.71
CA ASN A 97 -20.62 8.09 8.13
C ASN A 97 -20.39 9.59 7.90
N ASN A 98 -19.65 10.26 8.78
CA ASN A 98 -19.35 11.69 8.67
C ASN A 98 -18.10 11.96 7.80
N PHE A 99 -17.27 10.97 7.55
CA PHE A 99 -16.00 11.07 6.82
C PHE A 99 -16.10 11.79 5.47
N PRO A 100 -17.14 11.56 4.60
CA PRO A 100 -17.19 12.21 3.30
C PRO A 100 -17.20 13.75 3.35
N SER A 101 -17.70 14.32 4.43
CA SER A 101 -17.87 15.78 4.60
C SER A 101 -16.87 16.42 5.56
N GLN A 102 -16.38 15.68 6.54
CA GLN A 102 -15.59 16.25 7.65
C GLN A 102 -14.16 15.69 7.72
N GLY A 103 -13.87 14.57 7.01
CA GLY A 103 -12.65 13.82 7.27
C GLY A 103 -12.72 13.06 8.60
N ILE A 104 -11.59 12.47 9.03
CA ILE A 104 -11.45 11.85 10.35
C ILE A 104 -10.27 12.49 11.05
N GLU A 105 -10.53 12.96 12.26
CA GLU A 105 -9.56 13.37 13.25
C GLU A 105 -9.93 12.70 14.57
N LEU A 106 -8.99 12.05 15.23
CA LEU A 106 -9.19 11.40 16.53
C LEU A 106 -8.73 12.34 17.64
N ASP A 107 -9.23 12.15 18.86
CA ASP A 107 -8.63 12.84 20.00
C ASP A 107 -7.16 12.44 20.19
N GLU A 108 -6.35 13.33 20.72
CA GLU A 108 -4.88 13.17 20.81
C GLU A 108 -4.49 11.89 21.58
N THR A 109 -5.22 11.54 22.62
CA THR A 109 -4.94 10.34 23.43
C THR A 109 -5.16 9.07 22.63
N THR A 110 -6.25 9.01 21.86
CA THR A 110 -6.58 7.89 20.98
C THR A 110 -5.59 7.82 19.81
N TRP A 111 -5.32 8.94 19.13
CA TRP A 111 -4.43 8.98 17.98
C TRP A 111 -2.98 8.62 18.34
N SER A 112 -2.47 9.07 19.48
CA SER A 112 -1.09 8.80 19.91
C SER A 112 -0.81 7.30 20.14
N LYS A 113 -1.83 6.45 20.24
CA LYS A 113 -1.65 4.98 20.29
C LYS A 113 -0.77 4.46 19.14
N LYS A 114 -0.82 5.09 17.95
CA LYS A 114 -0.02 4.73 16.77
C LYS A 114 1.48 4.65 17.06
N ASN A 115 2.00 5.53 17.91
CA ASN A 115 3.44 5.62 18.22
C ASN A 115 4.04 4.32 18.76
N LYS A 116 3.20 3.37 19.19
CA LYS A 116 3.63 2.07 19.70
C LYS A 116 3.92 1.05 18.61
N LEU A 117 3.40 1.23 17.40
CA LEU A 117 3.45 0.21 16.35
C LEU A 117 3.59 0.76 14.94
N PHE A 118 3.13 1.98 14.67
CA PHE A 118 3.04 2.51 13.32
C PHE A 118 3.92 3.75 13.12
N ASN A 119 4.57 3.80 11.96
CA ASN A 119 5.06 5.03 11.35
C ASN A 119 4.57 5.11 9.89
N SER A 120 4.90 6.18 9.18
CA SER A 120 4.53 6.33 7.78
C SER A 120 5.49 7.22 7.02
N SER A 121 5.58 7.00 5.71
CA SER A 121 6.33 7.83 4.77
C SER A 121 5.52 8.09 3.50
N SER A 122 5.79 9.22 2.85
CA SER A 122 5.28 9.53 1.50
C SER A 122 6.46 9.72 0.56
N VAL A 123 6.41 9.10 -0.63
CA VAL A 123 7.51 9.06 -1.60
C VAL A 123 6.97 9.46 -2.96
N ASN A 124 7.49 10.54 -3.54
CA ASN A 124 7.09 11.01 -4.85
C ASN A 124 7.73 10.19 -5.99
N ASP A 125 7.26 10.41 -7.22
CA ASP A 125 7.73 9.69 -8.40
C ASP A 125 9.24 9.82 -8.65
N ALA A 126 9.81 11.01 -8.42
CA ALA A 126 11.24 11.24 -8.64
C ALA A 126 12.08 10.39 -7.67
N ALA A 127 11.77 10.43 -6.39
CA ALA A 127 12.45 9.60 -5.38
C ALA A 127 12.22 8.10 -5.64
N THR A 128 11.02 7.71 -6.07
CA THR A 128 10.72 6.32 -6.44
C THR A 128 11.60 5.82 -7.59
N GLN A 129 11.80 6.65 -8.61
CA GLN A 129 12.69 6.34 -9.76
C GLN A 129 14.15 6.22 -9.34
N GLU A 130 14.63 7.14 -8.49
CA GLU A 130 15.99 7.09 -7.92
C GLU A 130 16.24 5.80 -7.14
N ILE A 131 15.26 5.35 -6.34
CA ILE A 131 15.34 4.11 -5.59
C ILE A 131 15.42 2.90 -6.52
N ILE A 132 14.57 2.85 -7.56
CA ILE A 132 14.60 1.76 -8.56
C ILE A 132 15.98 1.70 -9.20
N GLN A 133 16.52 2.82 -9.68
CA GLN A 133 17.84 2.87 -10.30
C GLN A 133 18.95 2.47 -9.34
N SER A 134 18.95 3.00 -8.13
CA SER A 134 19.96 2.71 -7.11
C SER A 134 20.00 1.21 -6.76
N ILE A 135 18.84 0.60 -6.49
CA ILE A 135 18.78 -0.82 -6.14
C ILE A 135 19.20 -1.68 -7.34
N PHE A 136 18.79 -1.32 -8.56
CA PHE A 136 19.17 -2.06 -9.74
C PHE A 136 20.70 -1.99 -9.99
N GLN A 137 21.30 -0.80 -9.86
CA GLN A 137 22.75 -0.61 -10.09
C GLN A 137 23.62 -1.31 -9.05
N HIS A 138 23.23 -1.27 -7.77
CA HIS A 138 24.08 -1.78 -6.69
C HIS A 138 23.79 -3.25 -6.32
N HIS A 139 22.58 -3.73 -6.58
CA HIS A 139 22.14 -5.06 -6.14
C HIS A 139 21.66 -5.96 -7.27
N HIS A 140 21.61 -5.46 -8.52
CA HIS A 140 21.09 -6.17 -9.69
C HIS A 140 19.67 -6.74 -9.46
N TYR A 141 18.88 -6.04 -8.64
CA TYR A 141 17.51 -6.39 -8.34
C TYR A 141 16.55 -5.29 -8.80
N LEU A 142 15.61 -5.65 -9.66
CA LEU A 142 14.67 -4.69 -10.24
C LEU A 142 13.40 -4.65 -9.38
N LEU A 143 13.18 -3.52 -8.72
CA LEU A 143 11.97 -3.25 -7.94
C LEU A 143 10.84 -2.81 -8.87
N ASP A 144 9.60 -3.23 -8.57
CA ASP A 144 8.42 -2.54 -9.11
C ASP A 144 8.20 -1.19 -8.39
N PRO A 145 7.47 -0.23 -9.01
CA PRO A 145 7.32 1.11 -8.43
C PRO A 145 6.68 1.14 -7.04
N HIS A 146 5.75 0.22 -6.77
CA HIS A 146 5.09 0.15 -5.46
C HIS A 146 6.06 -0.33 -4.38
N THR A 147 6.81 -1.40 -4.68
CA THR A 147 7.84 -1.90 -3.76
C THR A 147 8.94 -0.85 -3.53
N ALA A 148 9.29 -0.05 -4.54
CA ALA A 148 10.27 1.02 -4.41
C ALA A 148 9.80 2.11 -3.42
N VAL A 149 8.52 2.46 -3.41
CA VAL A 149 7.96 3.38 -2.40
C VAL A 149 8.20 2.84 -0.98
N ALA A 150 7.98 1.55 -0.73
CA ALA A 150 8.23 0.96 0.58
C ALA A 150 9.72 0.81 0.90
N MET A 151 10.58 0.72 -0.11
CA MET A 151 12.03 0.58 0.08
C MET A 151 12.66 1.83 0.70
N GLN A 152 12.09 3.02 0.46
CA GLN A 152 12.58 4.29 1.01
C GLN A 152 12.75 4.23 2.53
N GLU A 153 11.73 3.80 3.25
CA GLU A 153 11.79 3.71 4.71
C GLU A 153 12.89 2.75 5.18
N ALA A 154 12.99 1.59 4.52
CA ALA A 154 14.02 0.62 4.84
C ALA A 154 15.43 1.17 4.59
N MET A 155 15.63 1.93 3.50
CA MET A 155 16.94 2.55 3.19
C MET A 155 17.34 3.61 4.22
N VAL A 156 16.38 4.38 4.73
CA VAL A 156 16.65 5.47 5.70
C VAL A 156 16.81 4.94 7.12
N SER A 157 16.02 3.94 7.50
CA SER A 157 15.87 3.50 8.89
C SER A 157 16.58 2.20 9.22
N ALA A 158 17.07 1.44 8.22
CA ALA A 158 17.77 0.18 8.45
C ALA A 158 19.17 0.42 9.05
N SER A 159 19.59 -0.51 9.89
CA SER A 159 20.92 -0.55 10.51
C SER A 159 21.27 -1.99 10.91
N ASP A 160 22.48 -2.23 11.41
CA ASP A 160 22.89 -3.56 11.90
C ASP A 160 21.96 -4.12 13.00
N LYS A 161 21.22 -3.25 13.68
CA LYS A 161 20.28 -3.61 14.76
C LYS A 161 18.81 -3.49 14.37
N ASN A 162 18.53 -2.93 13.20
CA ASN A 162 17.18 -2.54 12.80
C ASN A 162 16.91 -3.02 11.37
N HIS A 163 16.44 -4.26 11.25
CA HIS A 163 16.17 -4.89 9.96
C HIS A 163 14.74 -4.65 9.54
N PHE A 164 14.56 -4.40 8.25
CA PHE A 164 13.24 -4.24 7.62
C PHE A 164 12.93 -5.40 6.68
N VAL A 165 11.70 -5.85 6.75
CA VAL A 165 11.06 -6.67 5.71
C VAL A 165 10.23 -5.73 4.83
N VAL A 166 10.65 -5.56 3.59
CA VAL A 166 9.91 -4.78 2.58
C VAL A 166 8.99 -5.72 1.81
N LEU A 167 7.71 -5.40 1.76
CA LEU A 167 6.75 -6.21 1.01
C LEU A 167 6.86 -5.91 -0.48
N ALA A 168 7.23 -6.92 -1.28
CA ALA A 168 7.16 -6.88 -2.73
C ALA A 168 5.73 -7.25 -3.19
N THR A 169 5.01 -6.28 -3.73
CA THR A 169 3.57 -6.40 -4.00
C THR A 169 3.21 -6.55 -5.47
N ALA A 170 4.15 -6.30 -6.38
CA ALA A 170 3.95 -6.42 -7.81
C ALA A 170 5.22 -6.90 -8.53
N HIS A 171 5.11 -7.13 -9.82
CA HIS A 171 6.24 -7.52 -10.66
C HIS A 171 6.58 -6.38 -11.64
N PRO A 172 7.88 -6.06 -11.87
CA PRO A 172 8.33 -5.01 -12.79
C PRO A 172 7.70 -5.07 -14.20
N ALA A 173 7.51 -6.26 -14.74
CA ALA A 173 6.90 -6.46 -16.05
C ALA A 173 5.49 -5.88 -16.23
N LYS A 174 4.81 -5.50 -15.14
CA LYS A 174 3.50 -4.82 -15.18
C LYS A 174 3.62 -3.32 -15.50
N PHE A 175 4.82 -2.75 -15.41
CA PHE A 175 5.04 -1.31 -15.51
C PHE A 175 6.15 -0.98 -16.53
N PRO A 176 6.07 -1.47 -17.77
CA PRO A 176 7.16 -1.37 -18.75
C PRO A 176 7.56 0.09 -19.06
N ASP A 177 6.61 1.02 -19.03
CA ASP A 177 6.85 2.42 -19.33
C ASP A 177 7.74 3.12 -18.28
N VAL A 178 7.71 2.65 -17.03
CA VAL A 178 8.60 3.17 -15.98
C VAL A 178 10.07 2.85 -16.33
N TYR A 179 10.35 1.61 -16.67
CA TYR A 179 11.73 1.16 -16.96
C TYR A 179 12.26 1.71 -18.27
N LYS A 180 11.40 1.88 -19.27
CA LYS A 180 11.76 2.55 -20.52
C LYS A 180 12.21 4.00 -20.28
N LYS A 181 11.55 4.73 -19.38
CA LYS A 181 11.95 6.08 -18.98
C LYS A 181 13.28 6.11 -18.24
N LEU A 182 13.62 5.04 -17.54
CA LEU A 182 14.85 4.89 -16.76
C LEU A 182 16.02 4.27 -17.58
N ASP A 183 15.80 3.98 -18.86
CA ASP A 183 16.76 3.27 -19.73
C ASP A 183 17.19 1.90 -19.15
N ILE A 184 16.23 1.19 -18.56
CA ILE A 184 16.43 -0.14 -17.99
C ILE A 184 15.67 -1.17 -18.85
N ASP A 185 16.43 -2.11 -19.43
CA ASP A 185 15.83 -3.20 -20.19
C ASP A 185 15.16 -4.24 -19.25
N LEU A 186 13.90 -4.54 -19.52
CA LEU A 186 13.19 -5.65 -18.89
C LEU A 186 13.61 -6.97 -19.56
N THR A 187 14.67 -7.58 -19.07
CA THR A 187 15.28 -8.77 -19.67
C THR A 187 14.43 -10.04 -19.47
N GLU A 188 13.56 -10.06 -18.48
CA GLU A 188 12.77 -11.25 -18.16
C GLU A 188 11.27 -10.94 -18.09
N THR A 189 10.52 -11.54 -19.00
CA THR A 189 9.06 -11.60 -18.90
C THR A 189 8.68 -12.89 -18.19
N PRO A 190 7.94 -12.84 -17.07
CA PRO A 190 7.45 -14.04 -16.41
C PRO A 190 6.74 -14.98 -17.37
N THR A 191 6.98 -16.28 -17.25
CA THR A 191 6.39 -17.30 -18.15
C THR A 191 4.86 -17.17 -18.21
N ALA A 192 4.21 -16.82 -17.10
CA ALA A 192 2.78 -16.59 -17.04
C ALA A 192 2.28 -15.44 -17.93
N LEU A 193 3.14 -14.46 -18.25
CA LEU A 193 2.82 -13.34 -19.14
C LEU A 193 3.23 -13.59 -20.59
N THR A 194 3.92 -14.71 -20.87
CA THR A 194 4.36 -15.04 -22.23
C THR A 194 3.16 -15.23 -23.13
N GLY A 195 3.10 -14.44 -24.20
CA GLY A 195 2.01 -14.49 -25.17
C GLY A 195 0.70 -13.79 -24.71
N LEU A 196 0.62 -13.25 -23.47
CA LEU A 196 -0.57 -12.53 -23.01
C LEU A 196 -0.91 -11.34 -23.91
N PHE A 197 0.07 -10.54 -24.27
CA PHE A 197 -0.11 -9.36 -25.14
C PHE A 197 -0.46 -9.70 -26.60
N LYS A 198 -0.41 -10.98 -26.99
CA LYS A 198 -0.85 -11.47 -28.33
C LYS A 198 -2.29 -11.98 -28.32
N LYS A 199 -2.91 -12.11 -27.14
CA LYS A 199 -4.29 -12.56 -27.02
C LYS A 199 -5.24 -11.41 -27.32
N THR A 200 -6.40 -11.74 -27.91
CA THR A 200 -7.48 -10.77 -28.08
C THR A 200 -8.07 -10.46 -26.73
N GLU A 201 -8.20 -9.17 -26.43
CA GLU A 201 -8.86 -8.69 -25.22
C GLU A 201 -10.36 -9.00 -25.29
N GLN A 202 -10.91 -9.56 -24.24
CA GLN A 202 -12.34 -9.82 -24.09
C GLN A 202 -12.91 -8.86 -23.06
N LEU A 203 -13.62 -7.85 -23.53
CA LEU A 203 -14.24 -6.84 -22.71
C LEU A 203 -15.75 -6.86 -22.92
N HIS A 204 -16.50 -6.77 -21.83
CA HIS A 204 -17.93 -6.57 -21.83
C HIS A 204 -18.24 -5.24 -21.15
N HIS A 205 -18.95 -4.35 -21.86
CA HIS A 205 -19.32 -3.05 -21.35
C HIS A 205 -20.76 -3.11 -20.82
N PHE A 206 -20.95 -2.61 -19.62
CA PHE A 206 -22.25 -2.51 -18.97
C PHE A 206 -22.44 -1.10 -18.43
N ASP A 207 -23.69 -0.64 -18.45
CA ASP A 207 -24.09 0.48 -17.62
C ASP A 207 -24.03 0.08 -16.13
N SER A 208 -24.04 1.05 -15.22
CA SER A 208 -24.08 0.80 -13.78
C SER A 208 -25.47 0.26 -13.38
N ASN A 209 -25.79 -0.94 -13.87
CA ASN A 209 -27.06 -1.62 -13.68
C ASN A 209 -26.83 -3.02 -13.11
N TYR A 210 -27.29 -3.21 -11.87
CA TYR A 210 -27.09 -4.46 -11.13
C TYR A 210 -27.73 -5.67 -11.84
N ASP A 211 -28.96 -5.53 -12.35
CA ASP A 211 -29.70 -6.64 -12.96
C ASP A 211 -29.06 -7.09 -14.28
N GLN A 212 -28.53 -6.15 -15.05
CA GLN A 212 -27.82 -6.44 -16.29
C GLN A 212 -26.54 -7.24 -16.02
N ILE A 213 -25.76 -6.82 -15.03
CA ILE A 213 -24.49 -7.48 -14.64
C ILE A 213 -24.77 -8.87 -14.09
N THR A 214 -25.74 -9.03 -13.20
CA THR A 214 -26.09 -10.34 -12.61
C THR A 214 -26.66 -11.32 -13.64
N SER A 215 -27.48 -10.84 -14.57
CA SER A 215 -28.00 -11.65 -15.67
C SER A 215 -26.88 -12.14 -16.59
N PHE A 216 -25.91 -11.27 -16.91
CA PHE A 216 -24.76 -11.65 -17.71
C PHE A 216 -23.92 -12.74 -17.01
N ILE A 217 -23.58 -12.56 -15.74
CA ILE A 217 -22.81 -13.54 -14.96
C ILE A 217 -23.55 -14.88 -14.91
N SER A 218 -24.87 -14.86 -14.69
CA SER A 218 -25.68 -16.08 -14.60
C SER A 218 -25.80 -16.85 -15.93
N SER A 219 -25.69 -16.14 -17.06
CA SER A 219 -25.79 -16.74 -18.41
C SER A 219 -24.45 -17.27 -18.94
N HIS A 220 -23.33 -16.99 -18.26
CA HIS A 220 -21.97 -17.37 -18.68
C HIS A 220 -21.25 -18.29 -17.68
N ASN A 221 -21.98 -18.81 -16.69
CA ASN A 221 -21.56 -19.88 -15.79
C ASN A 221 -22.06 -21.28 -16.31
#